data_b00a9b5da5ddd6246fe5aa0d7811b7a1
#
_entry.id   b00a9b5da5ddd6246fe5aa0d7811b7a1
#
_cell.length_a   1.000
_cell.length_b   1.000
_cell.length_c   1.000
_cell.angle_alpha   90.00
_cell.angle_beta   90.00
_cell.angle_gamma   90.00
#
_symmetry.space_group_name_H-M   'P 1'
#
loop_
_entity.id
_entity.type
_entity.pdbx_description
1 polymer ?
#
loop_
_entity_poly.entity_id
_entity_poly.type
_entity_poly.pdbx_seq_one_letter_code
_entity_poly.pdbx_strand_id
1 'polypeptide(L)'
;MNLTDAVTRQLLKVLEGKTSRTQAAQWALRKIEQTDRTTDDEKAWAYLEFACMLEETDDAAILKTIRLYDGAAKTLPSAEKLLAKLADSLQKVSREEVADWAAGFLPLADALYEDNQIEKTYWALLQYTAGIDDPDAEGNYLFSDEQIERELLKYTQKIKE
;
A
#
# COMPACT_ATOMS: atom_id res chain seq x y z
N MET A 1 8.34 -16.72 1.42
CA MET A 1 8.44 -15.27 1.09
C MET A 1 9.87 -14.97 0.68
N ASN A 2 10.06 -14.37 -0.48
CA ASN A 2 11.41 -14.02 -0.93
C ASN A 2 11.92 -12.75 -0.22
N LEU A 3 13.20 -12.48 -0.37
CA LEU A 3 13.85 -11.34 0.30
C LEU A 3 13.27 -10.00 -0.13
N THR A 4 13.01 -9.83 -1.42
CA THR A 4 12.42 -8.60 -1.97
C THR A 4 11.07 -8.31 -1.31
N ASP A 5 10.19 -9.30 -1.22
CA ASP A 5 8.88 -9.14 -0.59
C ASP A 5 9.01 -8.78 0.89
N ALA A 6 9.96 -9.40 1.59
CA ALA A 6 10.19 -9.11 3.00
C ALA A 6 10.65 -7.68 3.23
N VAL A 7 11.56 -7.17 2.39
CA VAL A 7 12.03 -5.78 2.47
C VAL A 7 10.88 -4.80 2.17
N THR A 8 10.13 -5.05 1.09
CA THR A 8 8.98 -4.20 0.74
C THR A 8 7.99 -4.10 1.88
N ARG A 9 7.70 -5.23 2.53
CA ARG A 9 6.78 -5.26 3.67
C ARG A 9 7.26 -4.38 4.81
N GLN A 10 8.55 -4.41 5.13
CA GLN A 10 9.11 -3.55 6.18
C GLN A 10 9.05 -2.08 5.80
N LEU A 11 9.38 -1.73 4.56
CA LEU A 11 9.33 -0.36 4.09
C LEU A 11 7.90 0.21 4.11
N LEU A 12 6.92 -0.60 3.71
CA LEU A 12 5.51 -0.19 3.76
C LEU A 12 5.05 0.05 5.20
N LYS A 13 5.49 -0.77 6.16
CA LYS A 13 5.18 -0.56 7.58
C LYS A 13 5.75 0.76 8.08
N VAL A 14 6.93 1.16 7.63
CA VAL A 14 7.51 2.46 7.98
C VAL A 14 6.62 3.59 7.46
N LEU A 15 6.22 3.52 6.19
CA LEU A 15 5.36 4.54 5.58
C LEU A 15 3.99 4.64 6.25
N GLU A 16 3.46 3.51 6.74
CA GLU A 16 2.18 3.45 7.44
C GLU A 16 2.28 3.85 8.92
N GLY A 17 3.48 4.08 9.43
CA GLY A 17 3.69 4.41 10.83
C GLY A 17 3.60 3.22 11.78
N LYS A 18 3.57 1.99 11.28
CA LYS A 18 3.47 0.77 12.09
C LYS A 18 4.80 0.33 12.68
N THR A 19 5.89 0.76 12.09
CA THR A 19 7.24 0.55 12.63
C THR A 19 8.07 1.80 12.38
N SER A 20 9.09 2.04 13.21
CA SER A 20 9.98 3.18 13.03
C SER A 20 11.07 2.84 12.01
N ARG A 21 11.71 3.90 11.46
CA ARG A 21 12.86 3.73 10.58
C ARG A 21 13.99 2.98 11.29
N THR A 22 14.22 3.29 12.56
CA THR A 22 15.23 2.62 13.40
C THR A 22 14.94 1.13 13.52
N GLN A 23 13.71 0.75 13.83
CA GLN A 23 13.32 -0.65 13.98
C GLN A 23 13.46 -1.42 12.65
N ALA A 24 13.04 -0.81 11.55
CA ALA A 24 13.16 -1.44 10.23
C ALA A 24 14.62 -1.59 9.81
N ALA A 25 15.47 -0.60 10.08
CA ALA A 25 16.90 -0.67 9.81
C ALA A 25 17.57 -1.79 10.63
N GLN A 26 17.20 -1.93 11.89
CA GLN A 26 17.69 -3.01 12.75
C GLN A 26 17.26 -4.39 12.23
N TRP A 27 16.01 -4.50 11.79
CA TRP A 27 15.53 -5.72 11.14
C TRP A 27 16.39 -6.08 9.92
N ALA A 28 16.70 -5.08 9.09
CA ALA A 28 17.49 -5.28 7.88
C ALA A 28 18.93 -5.72 8.21
N LEU A 29 19.55 -5.12 9.23
CA LEU A 29 20.90 -5.51 9.67
C LEU A 29 20.93 -6.95 10.17
N ARG A 30 19.93 -7.36 10.97
CA ARG A 30 19.83 -8.75 11.44
C ARG A 30 19.63 -9.71 10.27
N LYS A 31 18.84 -9.29 9.25
CA LYS A 31 18.61 -10.11 8.08
C LYS A 31 19.90 -10.32 7.27
N ILE A 32 20.73 -9.30 7.15
CA ILE A 32 22.06 -9.41 6.51
C ILE A 32 22.95 -10.40 7.25
N GLU A 33 22.99 -10.31 8.58
CA GLU A 33 23.81 -11.20 9.42
C GLU A 33 23.36 -12.67 9.35
N GLN A 34 22.05 -12.89 9.16
CA GLN A 34 21.45 -14.22 9.14
C GLN A 34 21.39 -14.88 7.76
N THR A 35 21.63 -14.09 6.71
CA THR A 35 21.44 -14.56 5.33
C THR A 35 22.78 -14.62 4.62
N ASP A 36 23.13 -15.81 4.10
CA ASP A 36 24.31 -15.91 3.24
C ASP A 36 24.03 -15.18 1.94
N ARG A 37 24.98 -14.31 1.55
CA ARG A 37 24.90 -13.62 0.27
C ARG A 37 25.16 -14.62 -0.85
N THR A 38 24.07 -15.18 -1.39
CA THR A 38 24.15 -15.99 -2.59
C THR A 38 24.22 -15.06 -3.81
N THR A 39 25.01 -15.47 -4.79
CA THR A 39 25.32 -14.64 -5.96
C THR A 39 24.14 -14.39 -6.90
N ASP A 40 22.99 -15.04 -6.65
CA ASP A 40 21.91 -15.10 -7.62
C ASP A 40 20.93 -13.93 -7.58
N ASP A 41 21.00 -13.06 -6.55
CA ASP A 41 20.06 -11.95 -6.44
C ASP A 41 20.69 -10.70 -5.84
N GLU A 42 21.62 -10.12 -6.61
CA GLU A 42 22.28 -8.87 -6.22
C GLU A 42 21.29 -7.71 -6.04
N LYS A 43 20.20 -7.71 -6.81
CA LYS A 43 19.18 -6.68 -6.74
C LYS A 43 18.44 -6.73 -5.40
N ALA A 44 18.03 -7.93 -4.98
CA ALA A 44 17.38 -8.10 -3.67
C ALA A 44 18.32 -7.72 -2.53
N TRP A 45 19.61 -8.05 -2.67
CA TRP A 45 20.62 -7.70 -1.66
C TRP A 45 20.81 -6.18 -1.56
N ALA A 46 20.89 -5.49 -2.71
CA ALA A 46 21.00 -4.03 -2.74
C ALA A 46 19.78 -3.36 -2.08
N TYR A 47 18.60 -3.92 -2.29
CA TYR A 47 17.37 -3.47 -1.66
C TYR A 47 17.44 -3.61 -0.13
N LEU A 48 17.93 -4.76 0.34
CA LEU A 48 18.13 -5.00 1.78
C LEU A 48 19.16 -4.01 2.37
N GLU A 49 20.27 -3.74 1.66
CA GLU A 49 21.25 -2.75 2.08
C GLU A 49 20.65 -1.35 2.19
N PHE A 50 19.77 -0.97 1.27
CA PHE A 50 19.02 0.29 1.37
C PHE A 50 18.22 0.34 2.67
N ALA A 51 17.55 -0.74 3.03
CA ALA A 51 16.75 -0.80 4.25
C ALA A 51 17.58 -0.60 5.52
N CYS A 52 18.88 -0.92 5.48
CA CYS A 52 19.78 -0.67 6.61
C CYS A 52 20.05 0.82 6.85
N MET A 53 19.78 1.68 5.86
CA MET A 53 20.07 3.11 5.94
C MET A 53 18.81 3.97 6.07
N LEU A 54 17.70 3.38 6.52
CA LEU A 54 16.41 4.07 6.61
C LEU A 54 16.42 5.30 7.52
N GLU A 55 17.28 5.33 8.53
CA GLU A 55 17.37 6.49 9.42
C GLU A 55 17.84 7.76 8.70
N GLU A 56 18.53 7.60 7.57
CA GLU A 56 19.06 8.69 6.76
C GLU A 56 18.19 9.03 5.55
N THR A 57 17.03 8.37 5.41
CA THR A 57 16.16 8.52 4.24
C THR A 57 14.83 9.16 4.60
N ASP A 58 14.18 9.80 3.60
CA ASP A 58 12.83 10.32 3.75
C ASP A 58 11.81 9.38 3.07
N ASP A 59 10.53 9.68 3.25
CA ASP A 59 9.44 8.86 2.69
C ASP A 59 9.49 8.82 1.16
N ALA A 60 9.86 9.93 0.52
CA ALA A 60 9.97 9.99 -0.94
C ALA A 60 11.04 9.03 -1.47
N ALA A 61 12.19 8.94 -0.79
CA ALA A 61 13.24 8.00 -1.15
C ALA A 61 12.80 6.56 -0.95
N ILE A 62 12.07 6.27 0.12
CA ILE A 62 11.51 4.93 0.38
C ILE A 62 10.56 4.52 -0.76
N LEU A 63 9.64 5.40 -1.14
CA LEU A 63 8.69 5.13 -2.22
C LEU A 63 9.37 4.87 -3.56
N LYS A 64 10.36 5.69 -3.91
CA LYS A 64 11.16 5.50 -5.12
C LYS A 64 11.88 4.15 -5.13
N THR A 65 12.43 3.76 -3.99
CA THR A 65 13.18 2.52 -3.86
C THR A 65 12.28 1.30 -3.99
N ILE A 66 11.10 1.33 -3.38
CA ILE A 66 10.10 0.26 -3.54
C ILE A 66 9.79 0.09 -5.03
N ARG A 67 9.53 1.18 -5.72
CA ARG A 67 9.21 1.14 -7.15
C ARG A 67 10.36 0.57 -7.98
N LEU A 68 11.59 0.96 -7.65
CA LEU A 68 12.77 0.52 -8.39
C LEU A 68 13.04 -0.98 -8.24
N TYR A 69 12.93 -1.51 -7.02
CA TYR A 69 13.35 -2.88 -6.71
C TYR A 69 12.23 -3.90 -6.75
N ASP A 70 11.00 -3.53 -6.46
CA ASP A 70 9.89 -4.50 -6.37
C ASP A 70 8.83 -4.31 -7.46
N GLY A 71 8.86 -3.24 -8.20
CA GLY A 71 7.82 -2.96 -9.18
C GLY A 71 6.46 -2.78 -8.52
N ALA A 72 5.91 -1.61 -8.67
CA ALA A 72 4.72 -1.18 -7.95
C ALA A 72 3.49 -2.07 -8.18
N ALA A 73 3.35 -2.61 -9.38
CA ALA A 73 2.19 -3.42 -9.74
C ALA A 73 2.04 -4.69 -8.92
N LYS A 74 3.12 -5.17 -8.28
CA LYS A 74 3.10 -6.39 -7.46
C LYS A 74 2.61 -6.15 -6.04
N THR A 75 2.67 -4.91 -5.56
CA THR A 75 2.32 -4.59 -4.17
C THR A 75 0.94 -3.97 -4.03
N LEU A 76 0.36 -3.47 -5.12
CA LEU A 76 -0.99 -2.92 -5.11
C LEU A 76 -2.03 -3.99 -5.46
N PRO A 77 -3.22 -3.95 -4.83
CA PRO A 77 -4.32 -4.84 -5.20
C PRO A 77 -4.85 -4.50 -6.59
N SER A 78 -5.46 -5.47 -7.26
CA SER A 78 -6.13 -5.22 -8.54
C SER A 78 -7.37 -4.35 -8.34
N ALA A 79 -7.83 -3.71 -9.42
CA ALA A 79 -9.06 -2.94 -9.39
C ALA A 79 -10.25 -3.82 -9.01
N GLU A 80 -10.30 -5.04 -9.54
CA GLU A 80 -11.36 -6.01 -9.24
C GLU A 80 -11.38 -6.35 -7.74
N LYS A 81 -10.20 -6.50 -7.13
CA LYS A 81 -10.11 -6.77 -5.70
C LYS A 81 -10.58 -5.58 -4.86
N LEU A 82 -10.26 -4.35 -5.28
CA LEU A 82 -10.77 -3.13 -4.63
C LEU A 82 -12.29 -3.08 -4.68
N LEU A 83 -12.87 -3.35 -5.84
CA LEU A 83 -14.33 -3.37 -6.01
C LEU A 83 -14.98 -4.44 -5.14
N ALA A 84 -14.37 -5.63 -5.08
CA ALA A 84 -14.88 -6.72 -4.24
C ALA A 84 -14.83 -6.36 -2.75
N LYS A 85 -13.76 -5.73 -2.29
CA LYS A 85 -13.65 -5.29 -0.90
C LYS A 85 -14.65 -4.19 -0.56
N LEU A 86 -14.85 -3.25 -1.49
CA LEU A 86 -15.85 -2.20 -1.30
C LEU A 86 -17.26 -2.79 -1.21
N ALA A 87 -17.58 -3.77 -2.04
CA ALA A 87 -18.85 -4.50 -1.97
C ALA A 87 -18.99 -5.25 -0.65
N ASP A 88 -17.93 -5.89 -0.17
CA ASP A 88 -17.94 -6.62 1.10
C ASP A 88 -18.22 -5.70 2.29
N SER A 89 -17.82 -4.41 2.22
CA SER A 89 -18.07 -3.44 3.27
C SER A 89 -19.56 -3.18 3.51
N LEU A 90 -20.42 -3.53 2.55
CA LEU A 90 -21.86 -3.34 2.66
C LEU A 90 -22.56 -4.47 3.41
N GLN A 91 -21.97 -5.67 3.46
CA GLN A 91 -22.67 -6.83 3.98
C GLN A 91 -21.85 -7.81 4.82
N LYS A 92 -20.55 -7.96 4.56
CA LYS A 92 -19.77 -9.08 5.11
C LYS A 92 -18.68 -8.69 6.07
N VAL A 93 -18.07 -7.53 5.87
CA VAL A 93 -16.88 -7.07 6.60
C VAL A 93 -17.13 -5.65 7.06
N SER A 94 -16.56 -5.26 8.21
CA SER A 94 -16.76 -3.90 8.71
C SER A 94 -16.08 -2.88 7.77
N ARG A 95 -16.64 -1.67 7.73
CA ARG A 95 -16.06 -0.56 6.97
C ARG A 95 -14.65 -0.25 7.43
N GLU A 96 -14.44 -0.31 8.73
CA GLU A 96 -13.14 -0.02 9.35
C GLU A 96 -12.06 -0.99 8.85
N GLU A 97 -12.38 -2.28 8.76
CA GLU A 97 -11.44 -3.27 8.23
C GLU A 97 -11.10 -3.02 6.76
N VAL A 98 -12.10 -2.70 5.95
CA VAL A 98 -11.89 -2.43 4.53
C VAL A 98 -11.10 -1.14 4.35
N ALA A 99 -11.46 -0.07 5.07
CA ALA A 99 -10.76 1.20 5.01
C ALA A 99 -9.31 1.08 5.45
N ASP A 100 -9.04 0.38 6.55
CA ASP A 100 -7.69 0.16 7.05
C ASP A 100 -6.84 -0.64 6.06
N TRP A 101 -7.43 -1.66 5.46
CA TRP A 101 -6.75 -2.44 4.43
C TRP A 101 -6.36 -1.58 3.23
N ALA A 102 -7.30 -0.76 2.73
CA ALA A 102 -7.03 0.12 1.59
C ALA A 102 -6.02 1.22 1.94
N ALA A 103 -6.14 1.80 3.13
CA ALA A 103 -5.24 2.87 3.58
C ALA A 103 -3.77 2.44 3.59
N GLY A 104 -3.50 1.17 3.84
CA GLY A 104 -2.14 0.63 3.82
C GLY A 104 -1.45 0.74 2.47
N PHE A 105 -2.20 0.88 1.39
CA PHE A 105 -1.64 1.00 0.04
C PHE A 105 -1.51 2.45 -0.44
N LEU A 106 -2.09 3.42 0.28
CA LEU A 106 -2.12 4.81 -0.17
C LEU A 106 -0.74 5.44 -0.38
N PRO A 107 0.24 5.27 0.51
CA PRO A 107 1.55 5.90 0.29
C PRO A 107 2.19 5.48 -1.02
N LEU A 108 2.14 4.19 -1.35
CA LEU A 108 2.67 3.68 -2.60
C LEU A 108 1.84 4.16 -3.80
N ALA A 109 0.53 4.12 -3.68
CA ALA A 109 -0.39 4.52 -4.75
C ALA A 109 -0.24 6.03 -5.07
N ASP A 110 -0.10 6.86 -4.05
CA ASP A 110 0.08 8.31 -4.23
C ASP A 110 1.36 8.61 -5.01
N ALA A 111 2.47 7.95 -4.66
CA ALA A 111 3.73 8.12 -5.35
C ALA A 111 3.65 7.67 -6.81
N LEU A 112 2.97 6.56 -7.06
CA LEU A 112 2.79 6.04 -8.41
C LEU A 112 1.88 6.93 -9.26
N TYR A 113 0.86 7.49 -8.66
CA TYR A 113 -0.02 8.41 -9.34
C TYR A 113 0.73 9.70 -9.75
N GLU A 114 1.54 10.25 -8.84
CA GLU A 114 2.38 11.42 -9.14
C GLU A 114 3.34 11.16 -10.30
N ASP A 115 3.81 9.93 -10.45
CA ASP A 115 4.75 9.52 -11.49
C ASP A 115 4.06 8.93 -12.72
N ASN A 116 2.73 9.06 -12.83
CA ASN A 116 1.91 8.57 -13.94
C ASN A 116 2.01 7.05 -14.17
N GLN A 117 2.27 6.28 -13.12
CA GLN A 117 2.40 4.82 -13.19
C GLN A 117 1.09 4.08 -12.94
N ILE A 118 0.08 4.75 -12.40
CA ILE A 118 -1.28 4.20 -12.23
C ILE A 118 -2.29 5.20 -12.77
N GLU A 119 -3.45 4.69 -13.15
CA GLU A 119 -4.52 5.52 -13.70
C GLU A 119 -5.27 6.26 -12.60
N LYS A 120 -5.78 7.44 -12.95
CA LYS A 120 -6.55 8.28 -12.03
C LYS A 120 -7.77 7.55 -11.46
N THR A 121 -8.47 6.78 -12.28
CA THR A 121 -9.65 6.02 -11.83
C THR A 121 -9.29 5.01 -10.74
N TYR A 122 -8.19 4.27 -10.92
CA TYR A 122 -7.70 3.34 -9.92
C TYR A 122 -7.32 4.06 -8.62
N TRP A 123 -6.54 5.12 -8.74
CA TRP A 123 -6.11 5.92 -7.58
C TRP A 123 -7.31 6.47 -6.81
N ALA A 124 -8.31 7.03 -7.53
CA ALA A 124 -9.52 7.57 -6.91
C ALA A 124 -10.32 6.49 -6.19
N LEU A 125 -10.43 5.29 -6.79
CA LEU A 125 -11.12 4.16 -6.17
C LEU A 125 -10.44 3.74 -4.87
N LEU A 126 -9.11 3.66 -4.88
CA LEU A 126 -8.35 3.30 -3.67
C LEU A 126 -8.53 4.35 -2.58
N GLN A 127 -8.46 5.64 -2.92
CA GLN A 127 -8.68 6.74 -1.99
C GLN A 127 -10.08 6.69 -1.38
N TYR A 128 -11.09 6.48 -2.21
CA TYR A 128 -12.47 6.38 -1.76
C TYR A 128 -12.64 5.21 -0.78
N THR A 129 -12.10 4.04 -1.14
CA THR A 129 -12.19 2.83 -0.30
C THR A 129 -11.51 3.05 1.05
N ALA A 130 -10.36 3.73 1.07
CA ALA A 130 -9.66 4.05 2.31
C ALA A 130 -10.42 5.04 3.21
N GLY A 131 -11.33 5.83 2.65
CA GLY A 131 -12.09 6.85 3.39
C GLY A 131 -13.54 6.48 3.69
N ILE A 132 -13.96 5.23 3.44
CA ILE A 132 -15.38 4.86 3.63
C ILE A 132 -15.82 4.84 5.10
N ASP A 133 -14.88 4.78 6.04
CA ASP A 133 -15.17 4.85 7.47
C ASP A 133 -15.00 6.25 8.06
N ASP A 134 -14.74 7.25 7.23
CA ASP A 134 -14.55 8.62 7.70
C ASP A 134 -15.80 9.13 8.40
N PRO A 135 -15.65 9.79 9.57
CA PRO A 135 -16.80 10.33 10.28
C PRO A 135 -17.24 11.69 9.71
N ASP A 136 -18.52 11.98 9.84
CA ASP A 136 -19.05 13.31 9.63
C ASP A 136 -18.87 14.17 10.89
N ALA A 137 -19.40 15.41 10.88
CA ALA A 137 -19.29 16.33 12.01
C ALA A 137 -19.99 15.81 13.28
N GLU A 138 -20.91 14.86 13.15
CA GLU A 138 -21.69 14.32 14.26
C GLU A 138 -21.20 12.94 14.73
N GLY A 139 -20.11 12.43 14.13
CA GLY A 139 -19.54 11.14 14.47
C GLY A 139 -20.16 9.94 13.76
N ASN A 140 -21.09 10.16 12.84
CA ASN A 140 -21.65 9.12 11.98
C ASN A 140 -20.76 8.95 10.75
N TYR A 141 -20.98 7.89 9.96
CA TYR A 141 -20.27 7.73 8.71
C TYR A 141 -20.61 8.86 7.73
N LEU A 142 -19.59 9.43 7.10
CA LEU A 142 -19.75 10.48 6.10
C LEU A 142 -20.54 9.96 4.89
N PHE A 143 -20.32 8.69 4.50
CA PHE A 143 -20.98 8.05 3.37
C PHE A 143 -22.02 7.03 3.85
N SER A 144 -23.24 7.12 3.30
CA SER A 144 -24.27 6.10 3.56
C SER A 144 -23.99 4.84 2.72
N ASP A 145 -24.64 3.73 3.08
CA ASP A 145 -24.56 2.48 2.29
C ASP A 145 -25.03 2.74 0.85
N GLU A 146 -26.07 3.55 0.68
CA GLU A 146 -26.59 3.91 -0.65
C GLU A 146 -25.56 4.67 -1.48
N GLN A 147 -24.79 5.56 -0.85
CA GLN A 147 -23.72 6.28 -1.53
C GLN A 147 -22.58 5.33 -1.94
N ILE A 148 -22.23 4.39 -1.08
CA ILE A 148 -21.21 3.39 -1.40
C ILE A 148 -21.66 2.52 -2.56
N GLU A 149 -22.92 2.06 -2.57
CA GLU A 149 -23.47 1.28 -3.69
C GLU A 149 -23.40 2.06 -5.00
N ARG A 150 -23.73 3.34 -4.97
CA ARG A 150 -23.70 4.20 -6.14
C ARG A 150 -22.29 4.38 -6.68
N GLU A 151 -21.33 4.62 -5.79
CA GLU A 151 -19.93 4.76 -6.18
C GLU A 151 -19.36 3.43 -6.69
N LEU A 152 -19.76 2.32 -6.09
CA LEU A 152 -19.35 0.98 -6.53
C LEU A 152 -19.79 0.74 -7.99
N LEU A 153 -21.04 1.07 -8.34
CA LEU A 153 -21.53 0.94 -9.70
C LEU A 153 -20.76 1.85 -10.66
N LYS A 154 -20.52 3.09 -10.26
CA LYS A 154 -19.81 4.08 -11.06
C LYS A 154 -18.38 3.61 -11.38
N TYR A 155 -17.64 3.14 -10.39
CA TYR A 155 -16.28 2.66 -10.58
C TYR A 155 -16.23 1.35 -11.38
N THR A 156 -17.21 0.47 -11.16
CA THR A 156 -17.32 -0.78 -11.94
C THR A 156 -17.47 -0.46 -13.44
N GLN A 157 -18.28 0.51 -13.78
CA GLN A 157 -18.48 0.93 -15.18
C GLN A 157 -17.22 1.56 -15.75
N LYS A 158 -16.57 2.46 -15.02
CA LYS A 158 -15.35 3.13 -15.47
C LYS A 158 -14.20 2.17 -15.74
N ILE A 159 -14.06 1.15 -14.90
CA ILE A 159 -12.97 0.19 -15.01
C ILE A 159 -13.19 -0.76 -16.20
N LYS A 160 -14.44 -1.04 -16.56
CA LYS A 160 -14.76 -1.86 -17.71
C LYS A 160 -14.58 -1.14 -19.06
N GLU A 161 -14.53 0.18 -19.03
CA GLU A 161 -14.22 0.97 -20.21
C GLU A 161 -12.72 0.97 -20.47
#